data_6acc51ea6cdf09c9a81126bdb07fa452
#
_entry.id   6acc51ea6cdf09c9a81126bdb07fa452
#
_cell.length_a   1.000
_cell.length_b   1.000
_cell.length_c   1.000
_cell.angle_alpha   90.00
_cell.angle_beta   90.00
_cell.angle_gamma   90.00
#
_symmetry.space_group_name_H-M   'P 1'
#
loop_
_entity.id
_entity.type
_entity.pdbx_description
1 polymer ?
#
loop_
_entity_poly.entity_id
_entity_poly.type
_entity_poly.pdbx_seq_one_letter_code
_entity_poly.pdbx_strand_id
1 'polypeptide(L)'
;RDADVTGVQTCALPILKELLKKRGIDATEIDLIIVATVTADMHFPATANLIADKVGAVNSWGYDLSAACSGFIFALTTGAQFVEAGRYKKVVVVGADKMSAIVDYTDRTTCILFGDGAGAVLLEPSETHGVIDHKLHVDGAGAQMLRQRAGGSLHPPTHATVDAKDHVIYQDGQPVFKAAVKGMADVSYDIMQRNNLAADDVAWLVPHQANLRIIDATQRRMGLPPEKVTINIQKYGNTTAATIPLCIRDWESKFKKGDNIILAAFGGGFTWGAVYLRWAYDTPNKD
;
A
#
# COMPACT_ATOMS: atom_id res chain seq x y z
N ARG A 1 -17.16 -22.26 -9.93
CA ARG A 1 -16.74 -21.05 -9.16
C ARG A 1 -16.80 -21.46 -7.71
N ASP A 2 -15.65 -21.60 -7.06
CA ASP A 2 -15.58 -21.89 -5.64
C ASP A 2 -16.25 -20.75 -4.88
N ALA A 3 -17.30 -21.06 -4.14
CA ALA A 3 -18.08 -20.09 -3.37
C ALA A 3 -17.30 -19.43 -2.22
N ASP A 4 -16.07 -19.91 -1.96
CA ASP A 4 -15.20 -19.45 -0.87
C ASP A 4 -14.22 -18.33 -1.24
N VAL A 5 -14.28 -17.82 -2.50
CA VAL A 5 -13.34 -16.82 -3.03
C VAL A 5 -13.98 -15.44 -3.02
N THR A 6 -14.21 -14.85 -1.84
CA THR A 6 -14.93 -13.56 -1.77
C THR A 6 -14.24 -12.46 -0.96
N GLY A 7 -13.22 -12.74 -0.14
CA GLY A 7 -12.58 -11.76 0.74
C GLY A 7 -11.22 -11.24 0.25
N VAL A 8 -10.70 -10.23 0.93
CA VAL A 8 -9.36 -9.65 0.71
C VAL A 8 -8.27 -10.70 0.91
N GLN A 9 -8.42 -11.57 1.91
CA GLN A 9 -7.50 -12.68 2.15
C GLN A 9 -7.28 -13.55 0.90
N THR A 10 -8.32 -13.76 0.09
CA THR A 10 -8.24 -14.59 -1.12
C THR A 10 -7.36 -13.96 -2.19
N CYS A 11 -7.34 -12.63 -2.28
CA CYS A 11 -6.43 -11.93 -3.18
C CYS A 11 -4.98 -12.01 -2.68
N ALA A 12 -4.78 -11.94 -1.36
CA ALA A 12 -3.44 -11.93 -0.73
C ALA A 12 -2.76 -13.31 -0.68
N LEU A 13 -3.54 -14.38 -0.49
CA LEU A 13 -3.00 -15.74 -0.30
C LEU A 13 -2.10 -16.26 -1.42
N PRO A 14 -2.49 -16.21 -2.72
CA PRO A 14 -1.63 -16.70 -3.80
C PRO A 14 -0.34 -15.89 -3.90
N ILE A 15 -0.39 -14.59 -3.62
CA ILE A 15 0.74 -13.66 -3.66
C ILE A 15 1.73 -14.00 -2.55
N LEU A 16 1.24 -14.23 -1.33
CA LEU A 16 2.10 -14.62 -0.21
C LEU A 16 2.74 -16.00 -0.46
N LYS A 17 1.98 -16.97 -0.96
CA LYS A 17 2.53 -18.30 -1.32
C LYS A 17 3.62 -18.20 -2.40
N GLU A 18 3.42 -17.34 -3.43
CA GLU A 18 4.44 -17.08 -4.45
C GLU A 18 5.68 -16.42 -3.84
N LEU A 19 5.51 -15.44 -2.96
CA LEU A 19 6.60 -14.75 -2.28
C LEU A 19 7.45 -15.73 -1.45
N LEU A 20 6.82 -16.59 -0.65
CA LEU A 20 7.50 -17.59 0.17
C LEU A 20 8.27 -18.60 -0.71
N LYS A 21 7.62 -19.08 -1.77
CA LYS A 21 8.25 -20.00 -2.75
C LYS A 21 9.45 -19.33 -3.42
N LYS A 22 9.30 -18.09 -3.88
CA LYS A 22 10.38 -17.32 -4.53
C LYS A 22 11.56 -17.12 -3.60
N ARG A 23 11.30 -16.88 -2.31
CA ARG A 23 12.33 -16.68 -1.29
C ARG A 23 12.90 -17.99 -0.73
N GLY A 24 12.22 -19.13 -0.95
CA GLY A 24 12.63 -20.45 -0.47
C GLY A 24 12.52 -20.60 1.04
N ILE A 25 11.50 -19.99 1.67
CA ILE A 25 11.25 -20.07 3.11
C ILE A 25 9.95 -20.78 3.41
N ASP A 26 9.89 -21.46 4.55
CA ASP A 26 8.68 -22.07 5.07
C ASP A 26 7.79 -21.02 5.76
N ALA A 27 6.48 -21.19 5.67
CA ALA A 27 5.53 -20.26 6.30
C ALA A 27 5.68 -20.21 7.84
N THR A 28 6.14 -21.30 8.45
CA THR A 28 6.39 -21.36 9.91
C THR A 28 7.55 -20.48 10.37
N GLU A 29 8.37 -19.97 9.45
CA GLU A 29 9.46 -19.04 9.75
C GLU A 29 9.01 -17.58 9.86
N ILE A 30 7.74 -17.27 9.46
CA ILE A 30 7.21 -15.91 9.56
C ILE A 30 6.93 -15.56 11.00
N ASP A 31 7.44 -14.41 11.44
CA ASP A 31 7.24 -13.88 12.80
C ASP A 31 6.00 -13.00 12.90
N LEU A 32 5.72 -12.18 11.87
CA LEU A 32 4.68 -11.16 11.89
C LEU A 32 4.08 -10.96 10.49
N ILE A 33 2.75 -10.81 10.43
CA ILE A 33 2.02 -10.42 9.22
C ILE A 33 1.25 -9.14 9.49
N ILE A 34 1.53 -8.07 8.71
CA ILE A 34 0.79 -6.81 8.77
C ILE A 34 0.04 -6.64 7.45
N VAL A 35 -1.28 -6.49 7.51
CA VAL A 35 -2.12 -6.27 6.33
C VAL A 35 -2.63 -4.83 6.33
N ALA A 36 -2.19 -4.05 5.35
CA ALA A 36 -2.76 -2.72 5.09
C ALA A 36 -4.03 -2.88 4.24
N THR A 37 -5.18 -2.55 4.82
CA THR A 37 -6.48 -2.67 4.14
C THR A 37 -7.52 -1.72 4.74
N VAL A 38 -8.47 -1.26 3.92
CA VAL A 38 -9.72 -0.59 4.34
C VAL A 38 -10.96 -1.44 4.03
N THR A 39 -10.74 -2.58 3.41
CA THR A 39 -11.78 -3.54 3.01
C THR A 39 -11.54 -4.91 3.65
N ALA A 40 -11.17 -4.91 4.94
CA ALA A 40 -10.95 -6.15 5.70
C ALA A 40 -12.12 -7.14 5.50
N ASP A 41 -11.81 -8.44 5.55
CA ASP A 41 -12.85 -9.49 5.38
C ASP A 41 -13.98 -9.34 6.38
N MET A 42 -13.67 -8.91 7.60
CA MET A 42 -14.62 -8.59 8.68
C MET A 42 -13.97 -7.65 9.69
N HIS A 43 -14.76 -7.04 10.57
CA HIS A 43 -14.21 -6.15 11.61
C HIS A 43 -13.26 -6.87 12.57
N PHE A 44 -13.55 -8.12 12.87
CA PHE A 44 -12.70 -9.06 13.61
C PHE A 44 -13.13 -10.49 13.29
N PRO A 45 -12.23 -11.49 13.27
CA PRO A 45 -10.78 -11.34 13.44
C PRO A 45 -10.15 -10.55 12.30
N ALA A 46 -8.89 -10.10 12.48
CA ALA A 46 -8.13 -9.41 11.46
C ALA A 46 -7.90 -10.31 10.22
N THR A 47 -7.87 -9.72 9.02
CA THR A 47 -7.51 -10.41 7.77
C THR A 47 -6.14 -11.07 7.86
N ALA A 48 -5.20 -10.45 8.58
CA ALA A 48 -3.88 -11.01 8.86
C ALA A 48 -3.94 -12.39 9.54
N ASN A 49 -4.90 -12.60 10.46
CA ASN A 49 -5.07 -13.87 11.15
C ASN A 49 -5.58 -14.97 10.20
N LEU A 50 -6.52 -14.59 9.31
CA LEU A 50 -7.05 -15.52 8.31
C LEU A 50 -5.99 -15.93 7.29
N ILE A 51 -5.11 -14.98 6.92
CA ILE A 51 -3.97 -15.24 6.02
C ILE A 51 -2.97 -16.16 6.72
N ALA A 52 -2.61 -15.89 7.98
CA ALA A 52 -1.67 -16.70 8.75
C ALA A 52 -2.11 -18.18 8.83
N ASP A 53 -3.38 -18.41 9.17
CA ASP A 53 -3.95 -19.75 9.21
C ASP A 53 -3.87 -20.46 7.84
N LYS A 54 -4.35 -19.80 6.79
CA LYS A 54 -4.44 -20.41 5.45
C LYS A 54 -3.09 -20.63 4.76
N VAL A 55 -2.05 -19.88 5.14
CA VAL A 55 -0.69 -20.08 4.59
C VAL A 55 0.13 -21.03 5.46
N GLY A 56 -0.34 -21.37 6.66
CA GLY A 56 0.37 -22.22 7.63
C GLY A 56 1.44 -21.50 8.45
N ALA A 57 1.32 -20.17 8.62
CA ALA A 57 2.26 -19.38 9.42
C ALA A 57 1.95 -19.48 10.94
N VAL A 58 2.00 -20.69 11.47
CA VAL A 58 1.53 -21.04 12.83
C VAL A 58 2.33 -20.39 13.94
N ASN A 59 3.53 -19.90 13.69
CA ASN A 59 4.37 -19.21 14.66
C ASN A 59 4.22 -17.70 14.59
N SER A 60 3.47 -17.18 13.61
CA SER A 60 3.28 -15.74 13.43
C SER A 60 2.14 -15.20 14.28
N TRP A 61 2.21 -13.90 14.56
CA TRP A 61 1.06 -13.10 14.93
C TRP A 61 0.83 -12.01 13.88
N GLY A 62 -0.27 -11.30 13.96
CA GLY A 62 -0.57 -10.29 12.95
C GLY A 62 -1.74 -9.41 13.29
N TYR A 63 -1.90 -8.34 12.49
CA TYR A 63 -2.99 -7.38 12.61
C TYR A 63 -3.20 -6.64 11.29
N ASP A 64 -4.40 -6.06 11.15
CA ASP A 64 -4.73 -5.17 10.05
C ASP A 64 -4.41 -3.72 10.43
N LEU A 65 -3.89 -2.94 9.46
CA LEU A 65 -3.57 -1.53 9.60
C LEU A 65 -4.41 -0.72 8.62
N SER A 66 -5.12 0.29 9.13
CA SER A 66 -5.93 1.18 8.32
C SER A 66 -5.27 2.55 8.18
N ALA A 67 -4.81 2.88 6.96
CA ALA A 67 -4.34 4.20 6.55
C ALA A 67 -4.67 4.46 5.07
N ALA A 68 -5.75 3.88 4.58
CA ALA A 68 -6.24 3.97 3.20
C ALA A 68 -5.14 3.73 2.17
N CYS A 69 -5.08 4.57 1.12
CA CYS A 69 -4.09 4.39 0.05
C CYS A 69 -2.64 4.54 0.52
N SER A 70 -2.39 5.16 1.67
CA SER A 70 -1.07 5.21 2.32
C SER A 70 -0.77 3.97 3.18
N GLY A 71 -1.75 3.07 3.33
CA GLY A 71 -1.67 1.92 4.23
C GLY A 71 -0.40 1.08 4.05
N PHE A 72 -0.02 0.82 2.80
CA PHE A 72 1.18 0.01 2.54
C PHE A 72 2.46 0.65 3.09
N ILE A 73 2.70 1.94 2.87
CA ILE A 73 3.91 2.61 3.38
C ILE A 73 3.89 2.77 4.90
N PHE A 74 2.72 2.89 5.52
CA PHE A 74 2.57 2.88 6.97
C PHE A 74 2.89 1.50 7.54
N ALA A 75 2.34 0.44 6.94
CA ALA A 75 2.63 -0.95 7.34
C ALA A 75 4.08 -1.33 7.10
N LEU A 76 4.67 -0.90 5.97
CA LEU A 76 6.08 -1.12 5.65
C LEU A 76 7.00 -0.49 6.70
N THR A 77 6.73 0.77 7.05
CA THR A 77 7.47 1.48 8.10
C THR A 77 7.33 0.76 9.45
N THR A 78 6.11 0.36 9.81
CA THR A 78 5.86 -0.36 11.07
C THR A 78 6.60 -1.69 11.10
N GLY A 79 6.52 -2.48 10.02
CA GLY A 79 7.24 -3.75 9.90
C GLY A 79 8.76 -3.59 9.98
N ALA A 80 9.31 -2.54 9.34
CA ALA A 80 10.73 -2.23 9.39
C ALA A 80 11.20 -1.96 10.82
N GLN A 81 10.41 -1.23 11.64
CA GLN A 81 10.77 -0.96 13.04
C GLN A 81 10.84 -2.23 13.89
N PHE A 82 9.98 -3.24 13.64
CA PHE A 82 10.08 -4.52 14.32
C PHE A 82 11.36 -5.29 13.96
N VAL A 83 11.79 -5.19 12.70
CA VAL A 83 13.03 -5.82 12.24
C VAL A 83 14.26 -5.06 12.79
N GLU A 84 14.27 -3.73 12.71
CA GLU A 84 15.35 -2.87 13.22
C GLU A 84 15.55 -3.01 14.74
N ALA A 85 14.45 -3.17 15.49
CA ALA A 85 14.52 -3.45 16.93
C ALA A 85 15.12 -4.82 17.26
N GLY A 86 15.43 -5.64 16.26
CA GLY A 86 16.00 -6.99 16.44
C GLY A 86 15.03 -8.01 17.00
N ARG A 87 13.74 -7.67 17.11
CA ARG A 87 12.73 -8.55 17.73
C ARG A 87 12.29 -9.65 16.79
N TYR A 88 12.14 -9.34 15.49
CA TYR A 88 11.68 -10.27 14.47
C TYR A 88 12.61 -10.25 13.27
N LYS A 89 12.71 -11.39 12.57
CA LYS A 89 13.61 -11.60 11.44
C LYS A 89 12.88 -11.72 10.12
N LYS A 90 11.60 -12.09 10.15
CA LYS A 90 10.77 -12.29 8.96
C LYS A 90 9.40 -11.64 9.16
N VAL A 91 9.24 -10.44 8.63
CA VAL A 91 7.99 -9.68 8.72
C VAL A 91 7.39 -9.55 7.31
N VAL A 92 6.18 -10.05 7.14
CA VAL A 92 5.43 -9.91 5.90
C VAL A 92 4.53 -8.68 5.97
N VAL A 93 4.63 -7.82 4.97
CA VAL A 93 3.75 -6.66 4.80
C VAL A 93 2.92 -6.86 3.54
N VAL A 94 1.61 -6.82 3.70
CA VAL A 94 0.63 -6.98 2.62
C VAL A 94 -0.13 -5.68 2.44
N GLY A 95 -0.25 -5.19 1.21
CA GLY A 95 -1.23 -4.17 0.84
C GLY A 95 -2.31 -4.85 0.01
N ALA A 96 -3.56 -4.84 0.47
CA ALA A 96 -4.64 -5.54 -0.20
C ALA A 96 -5.99 -4.87 0.04
N ASP A 97 -6.71 -4.60 -1.04
CA ASP A 97 -8.07 -4.08 -0.97
C ASP A 97 -8.98 -4.71 -2.02
N LYS A 98 -10.22 -4.96 -1.63
CA LYS A 98 -11.33 -5.34 -2.50
C LYS A 98 -12.29 -4.16 -2.64
N MET A 99 -11.89 -3.17 -3.43
CA MET A 99 -12.67 -1.94 -3.60
C MET A 99 -14.02 -2.16 -4.26
N SER A 100 -14.14 -3.22 -5.08
CA SER A 100 -15.43 -3.64 -5.68
C SER A 100 -16.52 -3.93 -4.65
N ALA A 101 -16.15 -4.20 -3.39
CA ALA A 101 -17.11 -4.43 -2.31
C ALA A 101 -17.74 -3.14 -1.74
N ILE A 102 -17.06 -1.98 -1.94
CA ILE A 102 -17.49 -0.70 -1.38
C ILE A 102 -17.65 0.40 -2.42
N VAL A 103 -17.65 0.09 -3.70
CA VAL A 103 -17.90 1.03 -4.81
C VAL A 103 -19.38 0.98 -5.21
N ASP A 104 -19.99 2.14 -5.37
CA ASP A 104 -21.31 2.26 -6.02
C ASP A 104 -21.14 2.30 -7.54
N TYR A 105 -21.51 1.23 -8.23
CA TYR A 105 -21.42 1.15 -9.70
C TYR A 105 -22.40 2.08 -10.45
N THR A 106 -23.30 2.74 -9.74
CA THR A 106 -24.17 3.79 -10.31
C THR A 106 -23.57 5.19 -10.20
N ASP A 107 -22.54 5.38 -9.35
CA ASP A 107 -21.79 6.63 -9.22
C ASP A 107 -20.57 6.63 -10.15
N ARG A 108 -20.69 7.32 -11.29
CA ARG A 108 -19.61 7.43 -12.28
C ARG A 108 -18.43 8.27 -11.86
N THR A 109 -18.50 8.95 -10.72
CA THR A 109 -17.39 9.74 -10.19
C THR A 109 -16.38 8.86 -9.44
N THR A 110 -16.79 7.70 -8.96
CA THR A 110 -15.95 6.77 -8.18
C THR A 110 -15.78 5.40 -8.82
N CYS A 111 -16.83 4.85 -9.48
CA CYS A 111 -16.82 3.45 -9.96
C CYS A 111 -15.75 3.16 -11.03
N ILE A 112 -15.31 4.18 -11.77
CA ILE A 112 -14.29 4.03 -12.82
C ILE A 112 -12.85 4.17 -12.30
N LEU A 113 -12.69 4.54 -11.02
CA LEU A 113 -11.37 4.87 -10.46
C LEU A 113 -10.73 3.67 -9.78
N PHE A 114 -11.52 2.94 -8.98
CA PHE A 114 -11.01 1.93 -8.06
C PHE A 114 -11.00 0.53 -8.66
N GLY A 115 -9.98 -0.25 -8.27
CA GLY A 115 -9.84 -1.66 -8.61
C GLY A 115 -9.48 -2.50 -7.40
N ASP A 116 -9.64 -3.82 -7.52
CA ASP A 116 -9.22 -4.80 -6.53
C ASP A 116 -7.76 -5.18 -6.76
N GLY A 117 -7.00 -5.38 -5.69
CA GLY A 117 -5.63 -5.78 -5.81
C GLY A 117 -4.99 -6.20 -4.49
N ALA A 118 -3.90 -6.95 -4.62
CA ALA A 118 -3.04 -7.31 -3.50
C ALA A 118 -1.58 -7.36 -3.93
N GLY A 119 -0.68 -7.05 -2.99
CA GLY A 119 0.75 -7.23 -3.15
C GLY A 119 1.41 -7.40 -1.79
N ALA A 120 2.55 -8.10 -1.75
CA ALA A 120 3.24 -8.38 -0.50
C ALA A 120 4.75 -8.23 -0.65
N VAL A 121 5.40 -7.87 0.45
CA VAL A 121 6.86 -7.88 0.59
C VAL A 121 7.26 -8.59 1.86
N LEU A 122 8.46 -9.18 1.86
CA LEU A 122 9.10 -9.74 3.04
C LEU A 122 10.21 -8.80 3.49
N LEU A 123 10.21 -8.45 4.76
CA LEU A 123 11.27 -7.71 5.43
C LEU A 123 12.15 -8.67 6.24
N GLU A 124 13.46 -8.54 6.03
CA GLU A 124 14.50 -9.30 6.74
C GLU A 124 15.60 -8.34 7.20
N PRO A 125 16.37 -8.67 8.25
CA PRO A 125 17.49 -7.84 8.70
C PRO A 125 18.52 -7.61 7.59
N SER A 126 18.97 -6.38 7.45
CA SER A 126 20.08 -6.01 6.58
C SER A 126 20.82 -4.79 7.16
N GLU A 127 22.14 -4.77 7.11
CA GLU A 127 22.94 -3.65 7.57
C GLU A 127 23.04 -2.51 6.55
N THR A 128 22.76 -2.78 5.27
CA THR A 128 23.08 -1.84 4.18
C THR A 128 21.91 -1.54 3.24
N HIS A 129 20.83 -2.31 3.30
CA HIS A 129 19.67 -2.22 2.40
C HIS A 129 18.36 -2.24 3.18
N GLY A 130 17.25 -1.94 2.50
CA GLY A 130 15.92 -1.92 3.10
C GLY A 130 15.42 -0.50 3.33
N VAL A 131 14.53 -0.31 4.28
CA VAL A 131 13.97 1.01 4.63
C VAL A 131 15.06 1.83 5.33
N ILE A 132 15.49 2.92 4.69
CA ILE A 132 16.55 3.80 5.22
C ILE A 132 15.93 4.94 6.02
N ASP A 133 14.82 5.50 5.52
CA ASP A 133 14.16 6.64 6.14
C ASP A 133 12.68 6.70 5.75
N HIS A 134 11.87 7.37 6.56
CA HIS A 134 10.46 7.57 6.28
C HIS A 134 9.96 8.92 6.84
N LYS A 135 8.95 9.48 6.19
CA LYS A 135 8.23 10.67 6.66
C LYS A 135 6.75 10.48 6.42
N LEU A 136 6.00 10.30 7.49
CA LEU A 136 4.56 10.01 7.46
C LEU A 136 3.79 11.13 8.14
N HIS A 137 2.59 11.42 7.63
CA HIS A 137 1.72 12.49 8.12
C HIS A 137 0.26 12.06 8.15
N VAL A 138 -0.51 12.72 9.02
CA VAL A 138 -1.97 12.64 9.06
C VAL A 138 -2.56 14.04 9.22
N ASP A 139 -3.75 14.24 8.64
CA ASP A 139 -4.59 15.42 8.85
C ASP A 139 -6.06 14.99 8.96
N GLY A 140 -6.56 14.93 10.19
CA GLY A 140 -7.94 14.54 10.47
C GLY A 140 -9.00 15.50 9.92
N ALA A 141 -8.64 16.75 9.59
CA ALA A 141 -9.56 17.67 8.94
C ALA A 141 -10.02 17.19 7.55
N GLY A 142 -9.26 16.29 6.91
CA GLY A 142 -9.60 15.64 5.66
C GLY A 142 -10.67 14.55 5.76
N ALA A 143 -11.07 14.12 6.95
CA ALA A 143 -11.93 12.95 7.17
C ALA A 143 -13.29 13.03 6.45
N GLN A 144 -13.83 14.22 6.21
CA GLN A 144 -15.11 14.38 5.52
C GLN A 144 -15.02 14.24 3.99
N MET A 145 -13.80 14.31 3.41
CA MET A 145 -13.59 14.44 1.98
C MET A 145 -13.35 13.10 1.27
N LEU A 146 -12.84 12.09 2.00
CA LEU A 146 -12.60 10.74 1.46
C LEU A 146 -12.84 9.71 2.57
N ARG A 147 -13.99 9.02 2.51
CA ARG A 147 -14.43 8.13 3.58
C ARG A 147 -15.51 7.15 3.13
N GLN A 148 -15.79 6.17 3.95
CA GLN A 148 -17.03 5.41 4.01
C GLN A 148 -17.87 6.01 5.15
N ARG A 149 -19.13 6.39 4.89
CA ARG A 149 -19.94 7.18 5.84
C ARG A 149 -20.52 6.34 6.96
N ALA A 150 -20.91 5.08 6.67
CA ALA A 150 -21.49 4.15 7.63
C ALA A 150 -20.78 2.79 7.63
N GLY A 151 -21.10 1.98 8.62
CA GLY A 151 -20.49 0.66 8.83
C GLY A 151 -19.59 0.59 10.07
N GLY A 152 -19.20 1.75 10.63
CA GLY A 152 -18.45 1.84 11.88
C GLY A 152 -19.33 2.17 13.08
N SER A 153 -18.71 2.35 14.25
CA SER A 153 -19.41 2.61 15.52
C SER A 153 -20.11 3.98 15.57
N LEU A 154 -19.63 4.98 14.80
CA LEU A 154 -20.27 6.30 14.74
C LEU A 154 -21.62 6.23 14.00
N HIS A 155 -21.69 5.44 12.94
CA HIS A 155 -22.88 5.19 12.14
C HIS A 155 -22.99 3.68 11.87
N PRO A 156 -23.58 2.91 12.81
CA PRO A 156 -23.74 1.46 12.63
C PRO A 156 -24.62 1.11 11.44
N PRO A 157 -24.49 -0.11 10.89
CA PRO A 157 -25.32 -0.57 9.80
C PRO A 157 -26.80 -0.59 10.19
N THR A 158 -27.67 0.02 9.37
CA THR A 158 -29.13 0.00 9.46
C THR A 158 -29.72 -0.07 8.05
N HIS A 159 -31.00 -0.43 7.93
CA HIS A 159 -31.69 -0.35 6.64
C HIS A 159 -31.58 1.04 6.02
N ALA A 160 -31.76 2.10 6.84
CA ALA A 160 -31.64 3.49 6.37
C ALA A 160 -30.27 3.81 5.81
N THR A 161 -29.16 3.38 6.46
CA THR A 161 -27.80 3.64 5.97
C THR A 161 -27.48 2.81 4.72
N VAL A 162 -28.06 1.62 4.57
CA VAL A 162 -27.91 0.81 3.36
C VAL A 162 -28.68 1.43 2.20
N ASP A 163 -29.93 1.82 2.42
CA ASP A 163 -30.77 2.46 1.40
C ASP A 163 -30.19 3.81 0.95
N ALA A 164 -29.56 4.55 1.87
CA ALA A 164 -28.83 5.80 1.58
C ALA A 164 -27.47 5.58 0.88
N LYS A 165 -27.03 4.31 0.69
CA LYS A 165 -25.72 3.95 0.14
C LYS A 165 -24.53 4.54 0.94
N ASP A 166 -24.68 4.71 2.26
CA ASP A 166 -23.61 5.23 3.11
C ASP A 166 -22.48 4.21 3.37
N HIS A 167 -22.66 2.95 2.94
CA HIS A 167 -21.67 1.87 3.01
C HIS A 167 -20.70 1.84 1.83
N VAL A 168 -20.83 2.77 0.88
CA VAL A 168 -19.89 2.89 -0.24
C VAL A 168 -18.92 4.02 -0.03
N ILE A 169 -17.82 3.99 -0.79
CA ILE A 169 -16.81 5.05 -0.75
C ILE A 169 -17.42 6.38 -1.23
N TYR A 170 -17.15 7.43 -0.47
CA TYR A 170 -17.44 8.81 -0.83
C TYR A 170 -16.14 9.57 -1.05
N GLN A 171 -16.06 10.34 -2.13
CA GLN A 171 -14.91 11.18 -2.44
C GLN A 171 -15.36 12.56 -2.94
N ASP A 172 -14.92 13.63 -2.25
CA ASP A 172 -14.93 14.97 -2.80
C ASP A 172 -13.65 15.17 -3.62
N GLY A 173 -13.77 15.02 -4.93
CA GLY A 173 -12.61 14.88 -5.82
C GLY A 173 -11.68 16.09 -5.85
N GLN A 174 -12.21 17.33 -5.78
CA GLN A 174 -11.39 18.53 -5.93
C GLN A 174 -10.51 18.82 -4.70
N PRO A 175 -11.02 18.85 -3.46
CA PRO A 175 -10.18 19.02 -2.28
C PRO A 175 -9.18 17.89 -2.10
N VAL A 176 -9.60 16.63 -2.32
CA VAL A 176 -8.72 15.46 -2.26
C VAL A 176 -7.58 15.60 -3.25
N PHE A 177 -7.87 15.96 -4.50
CA PHE A 177 -6.85 16.15 -5.53
C PHE A 177 -5.83 17.24 -5.15
N LYS A 178 -6.30 18.42 -4.68
CA LYS A 178 -5.41 19.53 -4.25
C LYS A 178 -4.50 19.11 -3.10
N ALA A 179 -5.07 18.44 -2.08
CA ALA A 179 -4.30 17.95 -0.94
C ALA A 179 -3.27 16.89 -1.35
N ALA A 180 -3.66 15.96 -2.23
CA ALA A 180 -2.77 14.91 -2.73
C ALA A 180 -1.60 15.46 -3.54
N VAL A 181 -1.86 16.40 -4.47
CA VAL A 181 -0.82 17.05 -5.28
C VAL A 181 0.22 17.70 -4.37
N LYS A 182 -0.24 18.49 -3.37
CA LYS A 182 0.67 19.16 -2.44
C LYS A 182 1.37 18.18 -1.51
N GLY A 183 0.61 17.35 -0.79
CA GLY A 183 1.13 16.49 0.27
C GLY A 183 2.14 15.45 -0.26
N MET A 184 1.81 14.77 -1.36
CA MET A 184 2.69 13.74 -1.91
C MET A 184 3.94 14.34 -2.54
N ALA A 185 3.82 15.47 -3.24
CA ALA A 185 4.96 16.14 -3.85
C ALA A 185 5.95 16.70 -2.80
N ASP A 186 5.42 17.40 -1.79
CA ASP A 186 6.26 18.02 -0.76
C ASP A 186 6.98 16.96 0.09
N VAL A 187 6.27 15.90 0.54
CA VAL A 187 6.89 14.86 1.39
C VAL A 187 7.96 14.06 0.63
N SER A 188 7.75 13.84 -0.68
CA SER A 188 8.73 13.15 -1.52
C SER A 188 10.01 13.99 -1.72
N TYR A 189 9.85 15.29 -1.92
CA TYR A 189 10.99 16.20 -1.99
C TYR A 189 11.71 16.32 -0.64
N ASP A 190 10.95 16.44 0.45
CA ASP A 190 11.50 16.57 1.80
C ASP A 190 12.35 15.37 2.22
N ILE A 191 11.93 14.15 1.90
CA ILE A 191 12.70 12.95 2.24
C ILE A 191 14.01 12.87 1.45
N MET A 192 14.01 13.32 0.18
CA MET A 192 15.24 13.46 -0.60
C MET A 192 16.22 14.45 0.06
N GLN A 193 15.73 15.65 0.40
CA GLN A 193 16.54 16.69 1.03
C GLN A 193 17.13 16.23 2.38
N ARG A 194 16.32 15.56 3.20
CA ARG A 194 16.75 15.05 4.50
C ARG A 194 17.84 14.00 4.39
N ASN A 195 17.86 13.25 3.28
CA ASN A 195 18.85 12.21 3.03
C ASN A 195 19.97 12.66 2.07
N ASN A 196 20.07 13.96 1.76
CA ASN A 196 21.06 14.55 0.86
C ASN A 196 21.05 13.90 -0.54
N LEU A 197 19.87 13.49 -1.04
CA LEU A 197 19.70 12.92 -2.36
C LEU A 197 19.38 14.01 -3.38
N ALA A 198 20.20 14.12 -4.42
CA ALA A 198 19.85 14.84 -5.64
C ALA A 198 18.91 13.98 -6.52
N ALA A 199 18.30 14.58 -7.53
CA ALA A 199 17.43 13.86 -8.47
C ALA A 199 18.15 12.71 -9.20
N ASP A 200 19.44 12.88 -9.47
CA ASP A 200 20.26 11.86 -10.14
C ASP A 200 20.54 10.65 -9.23
N ASP A 201 20.59 10.86 -7.92
CA ASP A 201 20.80 9.79 -6.93
C ASP A 201 19.58 8.88 -6.75
N VAL A 202 18.39 9.36 -7.09
CA VAL A 202 17.17 8.57 -7.05
C VAL A 202 17.04 7.74 -8.32
N ALA A 203 17.05 6.42 -8.18
CA ALA A 203 16.86 5.50 -9.29
C ALA A 203 15.39 5.43 -9.71
N TRP A 204 14.46 5.36 -8.74
CA TRP A 204 13.04 5.17 -9.02
C TRP A 204 12.14 5.93 -8.03
N LEU A 205 11.08 6.53 -8.56
CA LEU A 205 9.88 6.92 -7.81
C LEU A 205 8.81 5.85 -8.03
N VAL A 206 8.32 5.26 -6.95
CA VAL A 206 7.20 4.31 -6.95
C VAL A 206 6.01 4.96 -6.22
N PRO A 207 5.18 5.72 -6.94
CA PRO A 207 4.08 6.46 -6.35
C PRO A 207 2.81 5.62 -6.26
N HIS A 208 1.94 5.96 -5.32
CA HIS A 208 0.56 5.51 -5.32
C HIS A 208 -0.13 5.86 -6.65
N GLN A 209 -0.88 4.91 -7.22
CA GLN A 209 -1.48 4.96 -8.54
C GLN A 209 -2.93 5.45 -8.48
N ALA A 210 -3.17 6.71 -8.13
CA ALA A 210 -4.52 7.28 -8.05
C ALA A 210 -4.88 8.15 -9.26
N ASN A 211 -3.92 8.95 -9.75
CA ASN A 211 -4.14 9.91 -10.82
C ASN A 211 -2.80 10.33 -11.42
N LEU A 212 -2.66 10.26 -12.75
CA LEU A 212 -1.42 10.62 -13.44
C LEU A 212 -0.97 12.06 -13.15
N ARG A 213 -1.90 13.01 -12.99
CA ARG A 213 -1.54 14.40 -12.69
C ARG A 213 -0.93 14.58 -11.30
N ILE A 214 -1.30 13.74 -10.32
CA ILE A 214 -0.68 13.71 -8.98
C ILE A 214 0.74 13.15 -9.10
N ILE A 215 0.90 12.06 -9.85
CA ILE A 215 2.19 11.42 -10.12
C ILE A 215 3.13 12.41 -10.82
N ASP A 216 2.67 13.07 -11.86
CA ASP A 216 3.44 14.07 -12.61
C ASP A 216 3.86 15.26 -11.73
N ALA A 217 2.97 15.74 -10.87
CA ALA A 217 3.30 16.82 -9.94
C ALA A 217 4.40 16.41 -8.95
N THR A 218 4.31 15.18 -8.42
CA THR A 218 5.32 14.62 -7.52
C THR A 218 6.66 14.48 -8.22
N GLN A 219 6.68 13.85 -9.39
CA GLN A 219 7.87 13.68 -10.23
C GLN A 219 8.57 15.02 -10.53
N ARG A 220 7.80 16.06 -10.96
CA ARG A 220 8.34 17.40 -11.24
C ARG A 220 8.91 18.07 -10.00
N ARG A 221 8.25 17.94 -8.85
CA ARG A 221 8.71 18.50 -7.57
C ARG A 221 10.03 17.90 -7.13
N MET A 222 10.23 16.61 -7.39
CA MET A 222 11.48 15.89 -7.11
C MET A 222 12.59 16.18 -8.14
N GLY A 223 12.25 16.77 -9.30
CA GLY A 223 13.18 17.01 -10.41
C GLY A 223 13.54 15.73 -11.18
N LEU A 224 12.77 14.66 -11.06
CA LEU A 224 13.06 13.40 -11.73
C LEU A 224 12.62 13.43 -13.19
N PRO A 225 13.34 12.75 -14.12
CA PRO A 225 12.86 12.51 -15.45
C PRO A 225 11.76 11.42 -15.45
N PRO A 226 10.80 11.46 -16.42
CA PRO A 226 9.64 10.56 -16.44
C PRO A 226 10.00 9.07 -16.46
N GLU A 227 11.10 8.67 -17.05
CA GLU A 227 11.56 7.28 -17.15
C GLU A 227 11.95 6.66 -15.80
N LYS A 228 12.19 7.47 -14.77
CA LYS A 228 12.44 7.03 -13.39
C LYS A 228 11.15 6.85 -12.58
N VAL A 229 9.98 6.97 -13.18
CA VAL A 229 8.68 6.86 -12.48
C VAL A 229 7.95 5.60 -12.91
N THR A 230 7.53 4.79 -11.94
CA THR A 230 6.73 3.60 -12.22
C THR A 230 5.25 3.97 -12.41
N ILE A 231 4.63 3.51 -13.49
CA ILE A 231 3.23 3.83 -13.81
C ILE A 231 2.53 2.58 -14.33
N ASN A 232 1.54 2.08 -13.58
CA ASN A 232 0.68 0.97 -13.98
C ASN A 232 -0.82 1.20 -13.72
N ILE A 233 -1.21 2.46 -13.47
CA ILE A 233 -2.60 2.86 -13.24
C ILE A 233 -3.53 2.47 -14.41
N GLN A 234 -3.04 2.51 -15.65
CA GLN A 234 -3.80 2.10 -16.83
C GLN A 234 -4.13 0.60 -16.85
N LYS A 235 -3.39 -0.20 -16.09
CA LYS A 235 -3.55 -1.66 -16.01
C LYS A 235 -4.49 -2.07 -14.88
N TYR A 236 -4.35 -1.43 -13.70
CA TYR A 236 -5.01 -1.85 -12.48
C TYR A 236 -5.96 -0.82 -11.87
N GLY A 237 -5.92 0.44 -12.32
CA GLY A 237 -6.62 1.54 -11.65
C GLY A 237 -6.03 1.84 -10.27
N ASN A 238 -6.85 2.45 -9.42
CA ASN A 238 -6.50 2.72 -8.04
C ASN A 238 -6.89 1.51 -7.16
N THR A 239 -5.92 0.67 -6.85
CA THR A 239 -6.07 -0.49 -5.94
C THR A 239 -5.69 -0.15 -4.49
N THR A 240 -5.83 1.12 -4.10
CA THR A 240 -5.59 1.64 -2.74
C THR A 240 -4.25 1.22 -2.14
N ALA A 241 -4.20 0.44 -1.05
CA ALA A 241 -2.95 0.00 -0.42
C ALA A 241 -2.13 -0.95 -1.30
N ALA A 242 -2.73 -1.60 -2.30
CA ALA A 242 -2.01 -2.53 -3.19
C ALA A 242 -1.25 -1.84 -4.33
N THR A 243 -1.47 -0.54 -4.62
CA THR A 243 -0.87 0.12 -5.79
C THR A 243 0.66 0.10 -5.78
N ILE A 244 1.29 0.41 -4.66
CA ILE A 244 2.74 0.44 -4.53
C ILE A 244 3.34 -0.97 -4.68
N PRO A 245 2.90 -2.00 -3.93
CA PRO A 245 3.48 -3.34 -4.09
C PRO A 245 3.23 -3.94 -5.47
N LEU A 246 2.13 -3.61 -6.15
CA LEU A 246 1.91 -3.98 -7.56
C LEU A 246 2.90 -3.28 -8.51
N CYS A 247 3.19 -1.99 -8.29
CA CYS A 247 4.26 -1.30 -9.03
C CYS A 247 5.63 -1.94 -8.78
N ILE A 248 5.97 -2.24 -7.53
CA ILE A 248 7.21 -2.94 -7.21
C ILE A 248 7.30 -4.25 -8.00
N ARG A 249 6.23 -5.06 -8.01
CA ARG A 249 6.19 -6.34 -8.74
C ARG A 249 6.37 -6.19 -10.25
N ASP A 250 5.72 -5.18 -10.85
CA ASP A 250 5.80 -4.94 -12.30
C ASP A 250 7.18 -4.40 -12.73
N TRP A 251 7.89 -3.68 -11.87
CA TRP A 251 9.22 -3.08 -12.15
C TRP A 251 10.39 -3.80 -11.50
N GLU A 252 10.16 -4.81 -10.67
CA GLU A 252 11.19 -5.53 -9.91
C GLU A 252 12.38 -5.96 -10.78
N SER A 253 12.13 -6.41 -12.03
CA SER A 253 13.18 -6.82 -12.97
C SER A 253 14.07 -5.68 -13.46
N LYS A 254 13.67 -4.43 -13.26
CA LYS A 254 14.43 -3.23 -13.63
C LYS A 254 15.21 -2.65 -12.45
N PHE A 255 14.82 -3.00 -11.23
CA PHE A 255 15.50 -2.55 -10.04
C PHE A 255 16.83 -3.28 -9.86
N LYS A 256 17.86 -2.54 -9.47
CA LYS A 256 19.20 -3.07 -9.23
C LYS A 256 19.54 -2.97 -7.76
N LYS A 257 20.32 -3.90 -7.27
CA LYS A 257 20.85 -3.85 -5.90
C LYS A 257 21.58 -2.51 -5.67
N GLY A 258 21.18 -1.83 -4.60
CA GLY A 258 21.72 -0.51 -4.24
C GLY A 258 20.92 0.67 -4.78
N ASP A 259 19.93 0.46 -5.65
CA ASP A 259 19.05 1.54 -6.14
C ASP A 259 18.37 2.27 -4.98
N ASN A 260 18.46 3.60 -5.00
CA ASN A 260 17.69 4.45 -4.11
C ASN A 260 16.29 4.62 -4.67
N ILE A 261 15.29 4.12 -3.97
CA ILE A 261 13.88 4.13 -4.38
C ILE A 261 13.07 4.97 -3.38
N ILE A 262 12.25 5.87 -3.90
CA ILE A 262 11.29 6.63 -3.08
C ILE A 262 9.90 6.08 -3.35
N LEU A 263 9.25 5.56 -2.31
CA LEU A 263 7.82 5.24 -2.31
C LEU A 263 7.05 6.45 -1.81
N ALA A 264 5.95 6.81 -2.45
CA ALA A 264 5.13 7.95 -2.03
C ALA A 264 3.64 7.65 -2.15
N ALA A 265 2.85 8.02 -1.16
CA ALA A 265 1.41 7.81 -1.16
C ALA A 265 0.65 8.96 -0.50
N PHE A 266 -0.63 9.09 -0.90
CA PHE A 266 -1.64 9.93 -0.27
C PHE A 266 -2.97 9.18 -0.24
N GLY A 267 -3.72 9.27 0.85
CA GLY A 267 -4.99 8.57 1.02
C GLY A 267 -5.96 9.24 1.97
N GLY A 268 -7.11 8.59 2.15
CA GLY A 268 -8.13 9.02 3.12
C GLY A 268 -7.58 9.13 4.52
N GLY A 269 -8.12 10.13 5.25
CA GLY A 269 -7.69 10.44 6.59
C GLY A 269 -7.67 11.95 6.86
N PHE A 270 -6.90 12.84 6.19
CA PHE A 270 -5.93 12.41 5.20
C PHE A 270 -4.73 11.73 5.84
N THR A 271 -4.13 10.84 5.10
CA THR A 271 -2.85 10.22 5.40
C THR A 271 -1.92 10.37 4.20
N TRP A 272 -0.64 10.69 4.42
CA TRP A 272 0.34 10.70 3.32
C TRP A 272 1.75 10.48 3.85
N GLY A 273 2.64 10.16 2.95
CA GLY A 273 4.04 10.01 3.31
C GLY A 273 4.92 9.57 2.17
N ALA A 274 6.22 9.51 2.49
CA ALA A 274 7.23 8.91 1.65
C ALA A 274 8.13 7.99 2.46
N VAL A 275 8.64 6.95 1.80
CA VAL A 275 9.63 6.02 2.34
C VAL A 275 10.81 6.00 1.38
N TYR A 276 12.02 6.22 1.90
CA TYR A 276 13.25 5.98 1.20
C TYR A 276 13.75 4.58 1.50
N LEU A 277 13.90 3.77 0.49
CA LEU A 277 14.50 2.46 0.61
C LEU A 277 15.69 2.29 -0.34
N ARG A 278 16.65 1.47 0.07
CA ARG A 278 17.72 0.99 -0.78
C ARG A 278 17.44 -0.45 -1.17
N TRP A 279 17.34 -0.70 -2.47
CA TRP A 279 16.95 -2.00 -2.98
C TRP A 279 17.99 -3.07 -2.67
N ALA A 280 17.58 -4.27 -2.24
CA ALA A 280 18.45 -5.25 -1.60
C ALA A 280 19.06 -6.28 -2.54
N TYR A 281 18.52 -6.46 -3.77
CA TYR A 281 18.91 -7.56 -4.65
C TYR A 281 18.75 -7.22 -6.13
N ASP A 282 19.44 -7.99 -6.97
CA ASP A 282 19.21 -8.01 -8.41
C ASP A 282 18.23 -9.13 -8.73
N THR A 283 17.19 -8.84 -9.53
CA THR A 283 16.30 -9.89 -10.00
C THR A 283 17.04 -10.73 -11.04
N PRO A 284 17.14 -12.06 -10.87
CA PRO A 284 17.76 -12.90 -11.88
C PRO A 284 17.05 -12.70 -13.23
N ASN A 285 17.84 -12.55 -14.30
CA ASN A 285 17.28 -12.53 -15.64
C ASN A 285 16.42 -13.79 -15.81
N LYS A 286 15.19 -13.62 -16.25
CA LYS A 286 14.39 -14.76 -16.70
C LYS A 286 15.00 -15.18 -18.05
N ASP A 287 15.85 -16.20 -18.01
CA ASP A 287 16.20 -16.95 -19.21
C ASP A 287 14.95 -17.66 -19.75
#